data_a2b4b471ced503786ef950ff47d9d889
#
_entry.id   a2b4b471ced503786ef950ff47d9d889
#
_cell.length_a   1.000
_cell.length_b   1.000
_cell.length_c   1.000
_cell.angle_alpha   90.00
_cell.angle_beta   90.00
_cell.angle_gamma   90.00
#
_symmetry.space_group_name_H-M   'P 1'
#
loop_
_entity.id
_entity.type
_entity.pdbx_description
1 polymer ?
#
loop_
_entity_poly.entity_id
_entity_poly.type
_entity_poly.pdbx_seq_one_letter_code
_entity_poly.pdbx_strand_id
1 'polypeptide(L)'
;MSIDKIGAFTEILAQDSGNAFARYGLAIEYTQRGETALAMEQFDTLQQLHPDYTAGYQMAAQALMASGNTQQAEERLRAGIECARRTGNQHALAEMTGMLEELANPDA
;
A
#
# COMPACT_ATOMS: atom_id res chain seq x y z
N MET A 1 -18.04 -12.72 -17.82
CA MET A 1 -16.64 -13.17 -17.79
C MET A 1 -15.85 -12.25 -16.89
N SER A 2 -15.19 -12.80 -15.88
CA SER A 2 -14.34 -11.99 -15.02
C SER A 2 -12.99 -11.74 -15.68
N ILE A 3 -12.46 -10.53 -15.52
CA ILE A 3 -11.14 -10.18 -16.02
C ILE A 3 -10.10 -10.70 -15.03
N ASP A 4 -9.10 -11.43 -15.51
CA ASP A 4 -7.99 -11.86 -14.69
C ASP A 4 -7.00 -10.72 -14.53
N LYS A 5 -7.26 -9.86 -13.54
CA LYS A 5 -6.42 -8.70 -13.28
C LYS A 5 -5.02 -9.08 -12.80
N ILE A 6 -4.90 -10.15 -12.02
CA ILE A 6 -3.59 -10.62 -11.57
C ILE A 6 -2.74 -11.02 -12.77
N GLY A 7 -3.30 -11.81 -13.69
CA GLY A 7 -2.60 -12.21 -14.91
C GLY A 7 -2.19 -11.02 -15.74
N ALA A 8 -3.09 -10.05 -15.90
CA ALA A 8 -2.82 -8.85 -16.70
C ALA A 8 -1.66 -8.02 -16.09
N PHE A 9 -1.69 -7.77 -14.79
CA PHE A 9 -0.62 -7.01 -14.13
C PHE A 9 0.70 -7.78 -14.15
N THR A 10 0.65 -9.09 -13.94
CA THR A 10 1.84 -9.95 -13.98
C THR A 10 2.50 -9.90 -15.36
N GLU A 11 1.70 -9.90 -16.41
CA GLU A 11 2.22 -9.81 -17.78
C GLU A 11 2.91 -8.47 -18.03
N ILE A 12 2.32 -7.36 -17.56
CA ILE A 12 2.96 -6.05 -17.66
C ILE A 12 4.31 -6.06 -16.93
N LEU A 13 4.35 -6.61 -15.73
CA LEU A 13 5.57 -6.67 -14.93
C LEU A 13 6.64 -7.58 -15.54
N ALA A 14 6.24 -8.59 -16.29
CA ALA A 14 7.18 -9.46 -17.01
C ALA A 14 7.98 -8.68 -18.06
N GLN A 15 7.35 -7.67 -18.67
CA GLN A 15 7.97 -6.84 -19.70
C GLN A 15 8.55 -5.54 -19.14
N ASP A 16 8.02 -5.06 -18.03
CA ASP A 16 8.44 -3.80 -17.40
C ASP A 16 8.36 -3.99 -15.88
N SER A 17 9.42 -4.55 -15.31
CA SER A 17 9.45 -4.90 -13.88
C SER A 17 9.40 -3.68 -12.96
N GLY A 18 9.73 -2.49 -13.48
CA GLY A 18 9.67 -1.25 -12.72
C GLY A 18 8.35 -0.51 -12.83
N ASN A 19 7.33 -1.10 -13.45
CA ASN A 19 6.06 -0.42 -13.67
C ASN A 19 5.29 -0.29 -12.37
N ALA A 20 5.22 0.95 -11.84
CA ALA A 20 4.58 1.24 -10.56
C ALA A 20 3.08 0.95 -10.59
N PHE A 21 2.41 1.33 -11.67
CA PHE A 21 0.96 1.13 -11.81
C PHE A 21 0.60 -0.36 -11.73
N ALA A 22 1.32 -1.20 -12.46
CA ALA A 22 1.04 -2.63 -12.49
C ALA A 22 1.33 -3.29 -11.13
N ARG A 23 2.42 -2.88 -10.48
CA ARG A 23 2.76 -3.45 -9.18
C ARG A 23 1.76 -3.03 -8.10
N TYR A 24 1.38 -1.76 -8.10
CA TYR A 24 0.34 -1.26 -7.20
C TYR A 24 -0.98 -2.00 -7.44
N GLY A 25 -1.37 -2.14 -8.71
CA GLY A 25 -2.59 -2.86 -9.06
C GLY A 25 -2.59 -4.31 -8.61
N LEU A 26 -1.45 -4.99 -8.75
CA LEU A 26 -1.30 -6.38 -8.31
C LEU A 26 -1.43 -6.47 -6.78
N ALA A 27 -0.80 -5.54 -6.05
CA ALA A 27 -0.91 -5.50 -4.59
C ALA A 27 -2.37 -5.31 -4.15
N ILE A 28 -3.11 -4.41 -4.81
CA ILE A 28 -4.52 -4.17 -4.50
C ILE A 28 -5.36 -5.43 -4.77
N GLU A 29 -5.11 -6.12 -5.88
CA GLU A 29 -5.84 -7.36 -6.17
C GLU A 29 -5.62 -8.43 -5.11
N TYR A 30 -4.39 -8.62 -4.67
CA TYR A 30 -4.10 -9.57 -3.59
C TYR A 30 -4.78 -9.15 -2.30
N THR A 31 -4.79 -7.85 -1.99
CA THR A 31 -5.47 -7.33 -0.80
C THR A 31 -6.96 -7.65 -0.83
N GLN A 32 -7.61 -7.44 -1.97
CA GLN A 32 -9.04 -7.69 -2.13
C GLN A 32 -9.37 -9.18 -2.00
N ARG A 33 -8.43 -10.05 -2.32
CA ARG A 33 -8.59 -11.49 -2.18
C ARG A 33 -8.22 -12.01 -0.80
N GLY A 34 -7.82 -11.15 0.10
CA GLY A 34 -7.42 -11.54 1.45
C GLY A 34 -6.04 -12.17 1.53
N GLU A 35 -5.26 -12.09 0.47
CA GLU A 35 -3.91 -12.66 0.41
C GLU A 35 -2.89 -11.61 0.85
N THR A 36 -2.91 -11.31 2.15
CA THR A 36 -2.12 -10.21 2.73
C THR A 36 -0.61 -10.40 2.52
N ALA A 37 -0.09 -11.61 2.69
CA ALA A 37 1.34 -11.84 2.52
C ALA A 37 1.80 -11.53 1.10
N LEU A 38 1.03 -11.98 0.09
CA LEU A 38 1.34 -11.69 -1.31
C LEU A 38 1.21 -10.21 -1.62
N ALA A 39 0.22 -9.54 -1.02
CA ALA A 39 0.04 -8.10 -1.17
C ALA A 39 1.26 -7.35 -0.62
N MET A 40 1.74 -7.74 0.57
CA MET A 40 2.89 -7.07 1.19
C MET A 40 4.18 -7.25 0.38
N GLU A 41 4.38 -8.40 -0.26
CA GLU A 41 5.52 -8.58 -1.16
C GLU A 41 5.51 -7.53 -2.28
N GLN A 42 4.34 -7.26 -2.85
CA GLN A 42 4.21 -6.28 -3.92
C GLN A 42 4.37 -4.86 -3.40
N PHE A 43 3.79 -4.54 -2.25
CA PHE A 43 3.97 -3.22 -1.63
C PHE A 43 5.44 -2.97 -1.25
N ASP A 44 6.13 -3.99 -0.73
CA ASP A 44 7.56 -3.85 -0.39
C ASP A 44 8.39 -3.51 -1.61
N THR A 45 8.18 -4.24 -2.71
CA THR A 45 8.90 -3.98 -3.96
C THR A 45 8.56 -2.60 -4.50
N LEU A 46 7.29 -2.21 -4.45
CA LEU A 46 6.85 -0.89 -4.88
C LEU A 46 7.58 0.21 -4.11
N GLN A 47 7.69 0.08 -2.79
CA GLN A 47 8.38 1.08 -1.96
C GLN A 47 9.87 1.14 -2.24
N GLN A 48 10.50 0.00 -2.54
CA GLN A 48 11.91 -0.05 -2.88
C GLN A 48 12.20 0.65 -4.21
N LEU A 49 11.36 0.41 -5.21
CA LEU A 49 11.56 0.95 -6.55
C LEU A 49 11.03 2.37 -6.69
N HIS A 50 9.96 2.70 -5.97
CA HIS A 50 9.26 3.98 -6.07
C HIS A 50 8.94 4.52 -4.67
N PRO A 51 9.96 4.98 -3.93
CA PRO A 51 9.76 5.42 -2.54
C PRO A 51 8.82 6.61 -2.39
N ASP A 52 8.56 7.34 -3.48
CA ASP A 52 7.65 8.48 -3.46
C ASP A 52 6.23 8.13 -3.92
N TYR A 53 5.93 6.85 -4.11
CA TYR A 53 4.59 6.40 -4.48
C TYR A 53 3.72 6.34 -3.22
N THR A 54 3.17 7.47 -2.84
CA THR A 54 2.51 7.69 -1.55
C THR A 54 1.35 6.72 -1.29
N ALA A 55 0.52 6.46 -2.31
CA ALA A 55 -0.64 5.57 -2.17
C ALA A 55 -0.25 4.15 -1.72
N GLY A 56 0.95 3.70 -2.08
CA GLY A 56 1.43 2.37 -1.70
C GLY A 56 1.53 2.19 -0.19
N TYR A 57 1.99 3.21 0.51
CA TYR A 57 2.10 3.17 1.98
C TYR A 57 0.72 3.08 2.64
N GLN A 58 -0.20 3.92 2.18
CA GLN A 58 -1.54 3.98 2.76
C GLN A 58 -2.31 2.68 2.53
N MET A 59 -2.26 2.15 1.32
CA MET A 59 -2.98 0.92 1.00
C MET A 59 -2.37 -0.29 1.70
N ALA A 60 -1.03 -0.33 1.83
CA ALA A 60 -0.37 -1.38 2.62
C ALA A 60 -0.85 -1.34 4.08
N ALA A 61 -0.93 -0.14 4.65
CA ALA A 61 -1.41 0.03 6.01
C ALA A 61 -2.87 -0.44 6.16
N GLN A 62 -3.73 -0.10 5.22
CA GLN A 62 -5.13 -0.55 5.26
C GLN A 62 -5.25 -2.07 5.22
N ALA A 63 -4.46 -2.72 4.37
CA ALA A 63 -4.45 -4.18 4.28
C ALA A 63 -3.98 -4.82 5.58
N LEU A 64 -2.96 -4.24 6.20
CA LEU A 64 -2.43 -4.74 7.47
C LEU A 64 -3.43 -4.52 8.62
N MET A 65 -4.12 -3.38 8.63
CA MET A 65 -5.16 -3.12 9.62
C MET A 65 -6.30 -4.12 9.50
N ALA A 66 -6.73 -4.40 8.27
CA ALA A 66 -7.81 -5.35 8.01
C ALA A 66 -7.44 -6.77 8.44
N SER A 67 -6.16 -7.12 8.41
CA SER A 67 -5.69 -8.45 8.83
C SER A 67 -5.25 -8.51 10.29
N GLY A 68 -5.42 -7.41 11.04
CA GLY A 68 -5.09 -7.36 12.46
C GLY A 68 -3.62 -7.09 12.78
N ASN A 69 -2.80 -6.76 11.78
CA ASN A 69 -1.37 -6.48 11.95
C ASN A 69 -1.13 -5.01 12.27
N THR A 70 -1.60 -4.59 13.44
CA THR A 70 -1.63 -3.18 13.85
C THR A 70 -0.24 -2.55 13.89
N GLN A 71 0.74 -3.24 14.45
CA GLN A 71 2.10 -2.70 14.57
C GLN A 71 2.74 -2.45 13.20
N GLN A 72 2.59 -3.40 12.29
CA GLN A 72 3.11 -3.24 10.93
C GLN A 72 2.38 -2.12 10.18
N ALA A 73 1.07 -2.00 10.40
CA ALA A 73 0.28 -0.92 9.81
C ALA A 73 0.77 0.44 10.28
N GLU A 74 1.08 0.57 11.57
CA GLU A 74 1.63 1.80 12.14
C GLU A 74 2.95 2.17 11.48
N GLU A 75 3.83 1.20 11.27
CA GLU A 75 5.11 1.42 10.60
C GLU A 75 4.91 1.95 9.17
N ARG A 76 3.96 1.35 8.42
CA ARG A 76 3.66 1.81 7.06
C ARG A 76 3.09 3.22 7.04
N LEU A 77 2.24 3.55 8.00
CA LEU A 77 1.66 4.89 8.10
C LEU A 77 2.74 5.93 8.41
N ARG A 78 3.66 5.63 9.31
CA ARG A 78 4.76 6.55 9.62
C ARG A 78 5.64 6.80 8.40
N ALA A 79 5.97 5.76 7.66
CA ALA A 79 6.75 5.89 6.43
C ALA A 79 5.99 6.67 5.36
N GLY A 80 4.69 6.43 5.24
CA GLY A 80 3.83 7.12 4.29
C GLY A 80 3.65 8.60 4.63
N ILE A 81 3.54 8.93 5.91
CA ILE A 81 3.47 10.33 6.39
C ILE A 81 4.75 11.07 5.99
N GLU A 82 5.89 10.45 6.21
CA GLU A 82 7.17 11.04 5.82
C GLU A 82 7.26 11.25 4.31
N CYS A 83 6.81 10.26 3.53
CA CYS A 83 6.72 10.38 2.08
C CYS A 83 5.82 11.53 1.67
N ALA A 84 4.64 11.66 2.30
CA ALA A 84 3.69 12.73 1.98
C ALA A 84 4.26 14.11 2.28
N ARG A 85 5.02 14.24 3.38
CA ARG A 85 5.70 15.50 3.70
C ARG A 85 6.75 15.84 2.65
N ARG A 86 7.59 14.88 2.30
CA ARG A 86 8.67 15.07 1.35
C ARG A 86 8.15 15.45 -0.03
N THR A 87 7.02 14.88 -0.44
CA THR A 87 6.44 15.13 -1.76
C THR A 87 5.42 16.26 -1.78
N GLY A 88 5.12 16.84 -0.63
CA GLY A 88 4.12 17.92 -0.53
C GLY A 88 2.68 17.46 -0.72
N ASN A 89 2.38 16.20 -0.50
CA ASN A 89 1.04 15.65 -0.66
C ASN A 89 0.22 15.86 0.62
N GLN A 90 -0.40 17.03 0.71
CA GLN A 90 -1.15 17.44 1.90
C GLN A 90 -2.36 16.54 2.20
N HIS A 91 -3.06 16.10 1.17
CA HIS A 91 -4.22 15.25 1.32
C HIS A 91 -3.85 13.89 1.93
N ALA A 92 -2.82 13.25 1.37
CA ALA A 92 -2.34 11.97 1.88
C ALA A 92 -1.79 12.11 3.31
N LEU A 93 -1.10 13.22 3.59
CA LEU A 93 -0.58 13.50 4.92
C LEU A 93 -1.70 13.53 5.96
N ALA A 94 -2.76 14.26 5.65
CA ALA A 94 -3.91 14.38 6.56
C ALA A 94 -4.60 13.02 6.77
N GLU A 95 -4.83 12.28 5.69
CA GLU A 95 -5.49 10.97 5.78
C GLU A 95 -4.68 9.98 6.61
N MET A 96 -3.38 9.86 6.34
CA MET A 96 -2.55 8.89 7.06
C MET A 96 -2.31 9.29 8.51
N THR A 97 -2.23 10.59 8.79
CA THR A 97 -2.16 11.07 10.17
C THR A 97 -3.43 10.68 10.94
N GLY A 98 -4.60 10.83 10.31
CA GLY A 98 -5.87 10.41 10.91
C GLY A 98 -5.92 8.91 11.17
N MET A 99 -5.45 8.11 10.24
CA MET A 99 -5.39 6.65 10.41
C MET A 99 -4.47 6.26 11.56
N LEU A 100 -3.33 6.92 11.67
CA LEU A 100 -2.37 6.65 12.75
C LEU A 100 -2.98 7.00 14.10
N GLU A 101 -3.70 8.12 14.20
CA GLU A 101 -4.38 8.53 15.42
C GLU A 101 -5.45 7.51 15.84
N GLU A 102 -6.20 6.97 14.86
CA GLU A 102 -7.19 5.93 15.13
C GLU A 102 -6.55 4.67 15.71
N LEU A 103 -5.38 4.27 15.21
CA LEU A 103 -4.66 3.12 15.73
C LEU A 103 -4.17 3.35 17.16
N ALA A 104 -3.76 4.58 17.48
CA ALA A 104 -3.27 4.93 18.81
C ALA A 104 -4.41 5.03 19.82
N ASN A 105 -5.62 5.41 19.39
CA ASN A 105 -6.78 5.64 20.25
C ASN A 105 -8.01 4.94 19.71
N PRO A 106 -8.04 3.59 19.71
CA PRO A 106 -9.13 2.85 19.10
C PRO A 106 -10.49 3.05 19.78
N ASP A 107 -10.48 3.53 21.03
CA ASP A 107 -11.70 3.75 21.80
C ASP A 107 -12.18 5.20 21.78
N ALA A 108 -11.51 6.05 21.02
CA ALA A 108 -11.89 7.47 20.94
C ALA A 108 -13.10 7.68 20.05
#